data_e27de0859a380eef8b11470a96594061
#
_entry.id   e27de0859a380eef8b11470a96594061
#
_cell.length_a   1.000
_cell.length_b   1.000
_cell.length_c   1.000
_cell.angle_alpha   90.00
_cell.angle_beta   90.00
_cell.angle_gamma   90.00
#
_symmetry.space_group_name_H-M   'P 1'
#
loop_
_entity.id
_entity.type
_entity.pdbx_description
1 polymer ?
#
loop_
_entity_poly.entity_id
_entity_poly.type
_entity_poly.pdbx_seq_one_letter_code
_entity_poly.pdbx_strand_id
1 'polypeptide(L)'
;MVQILRDMDEFKTFLKAAGHKLVVVEFSAKWCGPCQSIYPIYHAMSLQYQNVFFANVDVDVSPALAESCNVKAIPTFQMFKKNQKVTLFSRIERIICCYRSGFKVKQIYEFCGADAKKLEEKIKQLM
;
A
#
# COMPACT_ATOMS: atom_id res chain seq x y z
N MET A 1 3.84 11.62 6.30
CA MET A 1 4.71 11.84 5.15
C MET A 1 4.71 10.62 4.25
N VAL A 2 4.63 10.80 2.94
CA VAL A 2 4.58 9.70 1.98
C VAL A 2 6.02 9.29 1.63
N GLN A 3 6.34 8.01 1.86
CA GLN A 3 7.65 7.44 1.55
C GLN A 3 7.66 6.90 0.12
N ILE A 4 8.70 7.22 -0.63
CA ILE A 4 8.88 6.68 -1.98
C ILE A 4 9.59 5.34 -1.88
N LEU A 5 9.01 4.32 -2.50
CA LEU A 5 9.59 2.96 -2.53
C LEU A 5 9.97 2.62 -3.96
N ARG A 6 11.21 2.19 -4.16
CA ARG A 6 11.78 1.96 -5.49
C ARG A 6 11.98 0.50 -5.85
N ASP A 7 12.17 -0.35 -4.84
CA ASP A 7 12.42 -1.77 -5.07
C ASP A 7 11.83 -2.62 -3.95
N MET A 8 11.95 -3.92 -4.09
CA MET A 8 11.38 -4.87 -3.14
C MET A 8 12.06 -4.77 -1.77
N ASP A 9 13.35 -4.46 -1.72
CA ASP A 9 14.07 -4.34 -0.46
C ASP A 9 13.55 -3.14 0.34
N GLU A 10 13.36 -2.00 -0.31
CA GLU A 10 12.77 -0.82 0.31
C GLU A 10 11.34 -1.10 0.77
N PHE A 11 10.58 -1.82 -0.05
CA PHE A 11 9.21 -2.20 0.26
C PHE A 11 9.15 -3.06 1.53
N LYS A 12 9.98 -4.09 1.61
CA LYS A 12 10.05 -4.97 2.78
C LYS A 12 10.50 -4.22 4.03
N THR A 13 11.50 -3.38 3.90
CA THR A 13 12.00 -2.56 5.00
C THR A 13 10.92 -1.64 5.53
N PHE A 14 10.16 -1.03 4.64
CA PHE A 14 9.05 -0.16 5.02
C PHE A 14 7.96 -0.92 5.79
N LEU A 15 7.59 -2.09 5.31
CA LEU A 15 6.60 -2.92 5.99
C LEU A 15 7.08 -3.35 7.38
N LYS A 16 8.36 -3.68 7.51
CA LYS A 16 8.95 -4.04 8.82
C LYS A 16 8.93 -2.85 9.79
N ALA A 17 9.28 -1.68 9.30
CA ALA A 17 9.33 -0.48 10.13
C ALA A 17 7.95 -0.10 10.67
N ALA A 18 6.89 -0.43 9.95
CA ALA A 18 5.54 -0.12 10.37
C ALA A 18 5.08 -0.95 11.57
N GLY A 19 5.69 -2.12 11.80
CA GLY A 19 5.28 -3.01 12.88
C GLY A 19 3.83 -3.44 12.73
N HIS A 20 2.98 -3.14 13.71
CA HIS A 20 1.56 -3.49 13.68
C HIS A 20 0.68 -2.40 13.07
N LYS A 21 1.26 -1.29 12.65
CA LYS A 21 0.50 -0.17 12.10
C LYS A 21 0.03 -0.48 10.68
N LEU A 22 -1.07 0.14 10.30
CA LEU A 22 -1.57 0.04 8.94
C LEU A 22 -0.59 0.68 7.96
N VAL A 23 -0.35 0.03 6.84
CA VAL A 23 0.46 0.54 5.75
C VAL A 23 -0.43 0.73 4.53
N VAL A 24 -0.37 1.90 3.93
CA VAL A 24 -1.06 2.21 2.69
C VAL A 24 -0.03 2.50 1.61
N VAL A 25 -0.12 1.81 0.49
CA VAL A 25 0.78 1.99 -0.64
C VAL A 25 -0.04 2.41 -1.86
N GLU A 26 0.30 3.55 -2.42
CA GLU A 26 -0.27 4.03 -3.66
C GLU A 26 0.65 3.65 -4.83
N PHE A 27 0.08 3.05 -5.87
CA PHE A 27 0.79 2.80 -7.12
C PHE A 27 0.27 3.79 -8.14
N SER A 28 1.18 4.58 -8.69
CA SER A 28 0.83 5.71 -9.57
C SER A 28 1.86 5.91 -10.66
N ALA A 29 1.59 6.86 -11.56
CA ALA A 29 2.54 7.31 -12.57
C ALA A 29 2.37 8.81 -12.77
N LYS A 30 3.43 9.47 -13.23
CA LYS A 30 3.41 10.93 -13.42
C LYS A 30 2.42 11.39 -14.49
N TRP A 31 2.21 10.55 -15.51
CA TRP A 31 1.29 10.88 -16.61
C TRP A 31 -0.17 10.62 -16.28
N CYS A 32 -0.45 10.01 -15.16
CA CYS A 32 -1.80 9.61 -14.78
C CYS A 32 -2.56 10.79 -14.17
N GLY A 33 -3.57 11.29 -14.86
CA GLY A 33 -4.39 12.41 -14.38
C GLY A 33 -5.08 12.14 -13.05
N PRO A 34 -5.82 11.02 -12.92
CA PRO A 34 -6.45 10.67 -11.63
C PRO A 34 -5.46 10.51 -10.48
N CYS A 35 -4.25 10.02 -10.76
CA CYS A 35 -3.20 9.92 -9.75
C CYS A 35 -2.78 11.29 -9.24
N GLN A 36 -2.61 12.25 -10.16
CA GLN A 36 -2.24 13.61 -9.79
C GLN A 36 -3.35 14.31 -9.01
N SER A 37 -4.59 14.00 -9.35
CA SER A 37 -5.77 14.56 -8.70
C SER A 37 -5.86 14.16 -7.23
N ILE A 38 -5.60 12.89 -6.93
CA ILE A 38 -5.73 12.37 -5.57
C ILE A 38 -4.45 12.59 -4.73
N TYR A 39 -3.32 12.82 -5.36
CA TYR A 39 -2.04 12.91 -4.65
C TYR A 39 -2.02 13.95 -3.53
N PRO A 40 -2.51 15.20 -3.72
CA PRO A 40 -2.53 16.17 -2.63
C PRO A 40 -3.37 15.72 -1.44
N ILE A 41 -4.47 15.03 -1.71
CA ILE A 41 -5.35 14.50 -0.67
C ILE A 41 -4.65 13.37 0.08
N TYR A 42 -4.01 12.48 -0.65
CA TYR A 42 -3.24 11.38 -0.09
C TYR A 42 -2.10 11.89 0.78
N HIS A 43 -1.38 12.91 0.30
CA HIS A 43 -0.31 13.54 1.06
C HIS A 43 -0.84 14.18 2.34
N ALA A 44 -1.97 14.87 2.27
CA ALA A 44 -2.59 15.48 3.45
C ALA A 44 -2.99 14.41 4.48
N MET A 45 -3.51 13.27 4.02
CA MET A 45 -3.83 12.15 4.90
C MET A 45 -2.59 11.61 5.61
N SER A 46 -1.45 11.58 4.93
CA SER A 46 -0.20 11.12 5.54
C SER A 46 0.26 12.01 6.68
N LEU A 47 -0.10 13.27 6.66
CA LEU A 47 0.20 14.20 7.74
C LEU A 47 -0.85 14.14 8.86
N GLN A 48 -2.08 13.82 8.52
CA GLN A 48 -3.19 13.73 9.47
C GLN A 48 -3.16 12.42 10.28
N TYR A 49 -2.93 11.29 9.62
CA TYR A 49 -2.96 9.97 10.25
C TYR A 49 -1.53 9.49 10.53
N GLN A 50 -0.93 10.03 11.58
CA GLN A 50 0.48 9.77 11.89
C GLN A 50 0.77 8.36 12.40
N ASN A 51 -0.26 7.63 12.79
CA ASN A 51 -0.15 6.23 13.18
C ASN A 51 -0.35 5.27 12.01
N VAL A 52 -0.44 5.79 10.80
CA VAL A 52 -0.54 5.00 9.57
C VAL A 52 0.69 5.33 8.71
N PHE A 53 1.28 4.32 8.08
CA PHE A 53 2.42 4.47 7.21
C PHE A 53 1.94 4.61 5.77
N PHE A 54 2.36 5.68 5.09
CA PHE A 54 1.97 5.98 3.72
C PHE A 54 3.17 5.91 2.79
N ALA A 55 3.00 5.23 1.66
CA ALA A 55 4.04 5.10 0.65
C ALA A 55 3.49 5.28 -0.75
N ASN A 56 4.40 5.55 -1.68
CA ASN A 56 4.10 5.66 -3.10
C ASN A 56 5.10 4.84 -3.90
N VAL A 57 4.60 4.12 -4.89
CA VAL A 57 5.40 3.41 -5.89
C VAL A 57 5.03 3.97 -7.26
N ASP A 58 6.05 4.51 -7.96
CA ASP A 58 5.88 4.93 -9.34
C ASP A 58 6.07 3.70 -10.23
N VAL A 59 5.02 3.32 -10.96
CA VAL A 59 5.04 2.08 -11.75
C VAL A 59 5.98 2.15 -12.95
N ASP A 60 6.32 3.35 -13.41
CA ASP A 60 7.27 3.53 -14.50
C ASP A 60 8.71 3.46 -14.02
N VAL A 61 8.97 3.96 -12.83
CA VAL A 61 10.30 3.91 -12.21
C VAL A 61 10.58 2.52 -11.65
N SER A 62 9.56 1.86 -11.12
CA SER A 62 9.68 0.58 -10.42
C SER A 62 8.72 -0.47 -10.98
N PRO A 63 8.84 -0.81 -12.28
CA PRO A 63 7.89 -1.73 -12.91
C PRO A 63 7.94 -3.14 -12.32
N ALA A 64 9.13 -3.60 -11.91
CA ALA A 64 9.28 -4.93 -11.32
C ALA A 64 8.54 -5.03 -9.98
N LEU A 65 8.63 -3.99 -9.16
CA LEU A 65 7.91 -3.94 -7.88
C LEU A 65 6.40 -3.92 -8.11
N ALA A 66 5.92 -3.11 -9.05
CA ALA A 66 4.50 -3.04 -9.38
C ALA A 66 3.98 -4.38 -9.87
N GLU A 67 4.74 -5.07 -10.71
CA GLU A 67 4.39 -6.39 -11.21
C GLU A 67 4.36 -7.41 -10.09
N SER A 68 5.34 -7.39 -9.19
CA SER A 68 5.38 -8.29 -8.03
C SER A 68 4.17 -8.09 -7.11
N CYS A 69 3.63 -6.88 -7.06
CA CYS A 69 2.45 -6.56 -6.27
C CYS A 69 1.14 -6.72 -7.05
N ASN A 70 1.19 -7.26 -8.25
CA ASN A 70 0.03 -7.54 -9.11
C ASN A 70 -0.80 -6.29 -9.43
N VAL A 71 -0.15 -5.18 -9.64
CA VAL A 71 -0.82 -3.92 -9.99
C VAL A 71 -1.13 -3.93 -11.49
N LYS A 72 -2.40 -3.74 -11.83
CA LYS A 72 -2.88 -3.77 -13.23
C LYS A 72 -3.53 -2.47 -13.69
N ALA A 73 -3.78 -1.58 -12.76
CA ALA A 73 -4.40 -0.29 -13.05
C ALA A 73 -3.85 0.75 -12.10
N ILE A 74 -3.93 2.02 -12.44
CA ILE A 74 -3.49 3.12 -11.59
C ILE A 74 -4.55 4.22 -11.56
N PRO A 75 -4.68 4.91 -10.41
CA PRO A 75 -4.01 4.60 -9.15
C PRO A 75 -4.59 3.34 -8.50
N THR A 76 -3.73 2.56 -7.88
CA THR A 76 -4.14 1.42 -7.05
C THR A 76 -3.65 1.69 -5.63
N PHE A 77 -4.51 1.45 -4.66
CA PHE A 77 -4.16 1.55 -3.24
C PHE A 77 -4.22 0.16 -2.62
N GLN A 78 -3.09 -0.26 -2.07
CA GLN A 78 -3.01 -1.52 -1.35
C GLN A 78 -2.76 -1.23 0.12
N MET A 79 -3.45 -1.94 1.00
CA MET A 79 -3.31 -1.78 2.43
C MET A 79 -2.79 -3.06 3.04
N PHE A 80 -1.81 -2.90 3.94
CA PHE A 80 -1.11 -4.02 4.55
C PHE A 80 -1.12 -3.86 6.06
N LYS A 81 -1.20 -4.99 6.75
CA LYS A 81 -1.10 -5.00 8.18
C LYS A 81 -0.44 -6.29 8.63
N LYS A 82 0.45 -6.20 9.62
CA LYS A 82 1.10 -7.37 10.17
C LYS A 82 0.05 -8.24 10.84
N ASN A 83 -0.04 -9.48 10.41
CA ASN A 83 -1.00 -10.42 10.96
C ASN A 83 -0.35 -11.26 12.05
N GLN A 84 -0.93 -11.23 13.24
CA GLN A 84 -0.43 -11.99 14.38
C GLN A 84 -0.92 -13.45 14.38
N LYS A 85 -2.02 -13.72 13.68
CA LYS A 85 -2.59 -15.06 13.60
C LYS A 85 -2.95 -15.39 12.17
N VAL A 86 -2.19 -16.29 11.59
CA VAL A 86 -2.63 -16.97 10.38
C VAL A 86 -3.73 -17.92 10.80
N THR A 87 -4.98 -17.49 10.67
CA THR A 87 -6.08 -18.41 10.88
C THR A 87 -6.28 -19.22 9.60
N LEU A 88 -6.57 -20.50 9.78
CA LEU A 88 -6.84 -21.44 8.69
C LEU A 88 -7.98 -21.03 7.76
N PHE A 89 -8.70 -19.98 8.10
CA PHE A 89 -9.85 -19.50 7.34
C PHE A 89 -9.54 -18.37 6.38
N SER A 90 -8.33 -17.87 6.36
CA SER A 90 -7.96 -16.78 5.46
C SER A 90 -7.51 -17.31 4.11
N ARG A 91 -8.39 -18.08 3.46
CA ARG A 91 -8.12 -18.69 2.16
C ARG A 91 -7.98 -17.69 1.02
N ILE A 92 -8.41 -16.47 1.23
CA ILE A 92 -8.47 -15.43 0.19
C ILE A 92 -7.26 -14.52 0.32
N GLU A 93 -6.29 -14.93 1.08
CA GLU A 93 -5.14 -14.12 1.34
C GLU A 93 -4.24 -14.11 0.15
N ARG A 94 -4.26 -12.98 -0.51
CA ARG A 94 -3.18 -12.69 -1.41
C ARG A 94 -1.93 -12.57 -0.56
N ILE A 95 -1.12 -13.59 -0.65
CA ILE A 95 0.20 -13.57 -0.05
C ILE A 95 0.94 -12.46 -0.73
N ILE A 96 1.40 -11.50 0.07
CA ILE A 96 2.12 -10.37 -0.43
C ILE A 96 3.40 -10.83 -1.08
N CYS A 97 3.82 -10.06 -2.06
CA CYS A 97 5.06 -10.28 -2.78
C CYS A 97 6.31 -10.45 -1.90
N CYS A 98 6.27 -10.05 -0.63
CA CYS A 98 7.40 -10.20 0.29
C CYS A 98 7.31 -11.37 1.27
N TYR A 99 6.32 -12.22 1.11
CA TYR A 99 6.06 -13.34 2.04
C TYR A 99 7.20 -14.37 2.09
N ARG A 100 7.96 -14.51 1.01
CA ARG A 100 9.02 -15.52 0.87
C ARG A 100 10.14 -15.40 1.90
N SER A 101 10.25 -14.29 2.59
CA SER A 101 11.30 -14.08 3.58
C SER A 101 10.87 -14.37 5.03
N GLY A 102 9.74 -15.07 5.22
CA GLY A 102 9.19 -15.33 6.54
C GLY A 102 8.54 -14.14 7.19
N PHE A 103 8.37 -13.08 6.44
CA PHE A 103 7.83 -11.82 6.91
C PHE A 103 6.30 -11.87 6.81
N LYS A 104 5.63 -11.84 7.95
CA LYS A 104 4.18 -12.05 8.03
C LYS A 104 3.39 -10.76 7.92
N VAL A 105 3.50 -10.07 6.80
CA VAL A 105 2.66 -8.92 6.51
C VAL A 105 1.68 -9.30 5.41
N LYS A 106 0.44 -8.98 5.61
CA LYS A 106 -0.65 -9.38 4.74
C LYS A 106 -1.29 -8.18 4.09
N GLN A 107 -1.56 -8.30 2.80
CA GLN A 107 -2.41 -7.35 2.12
C GLN A 107 -3.86 -7.61 2.55
N ILE A 108 -4.46 -6.61 3.21
CA ILE A 108 -5.81 -6.75 3.76
C ILE A 108 -6.87 -6.07 2.92
N TYR A 109 -6.48 -5.19 2.00
CA TYR A 109 -7.41 -4.49 1.15
C TYR A 109 -6.72 -3.93 -0.09
N GLU A 110 -7.46 -3.82 -1.18
CA GLU A 110 -6.98 -3.21 -2.42
C GLU A 110 -8.16 -2.60 -3.17
N PHE A 111 -7.97 -1.43 -3.75
CA PHE A 111 -8.92 -0.88 -4.70
C PHE A 111 -8.20 0.00 -5.73
N CYS A 112 -8.84 0.19 -6.89
CA CYS A 112 -8.35 1.02 -7.97
C CYS A 112 -9.22 2.26 -8.09
N GLY A 113 -8.61 3.35 -8.57
CA GLY A 113 -9.31 4.59 -8.85
C GLY A 113 -9.04 5.67 -7.81
N ALA A 114 -9.26 6.92 -8.22
CA ALA A 114 -8.99 8.11 -7.41
C ALA A 114 -10.20 8.47 -6.55
N ASP A 115 -10.58 7.58 -5.66
CA ASP A 115 -11.71 7.78 -4.75
C ASP A 115 -11.20 8.13 -3.35
N ALA A 116 -11.05 9.43 -3.10
CA ALA A 116 -10.53 9.93 -1.83
C ALA A 116 -11.42 9.57 -0.64
N LYS A 117 -12.73 9.59 -0.83
CA LYS A 117 -13.67 9.25 0.24
C LYS A 117 -13.54 7.80 0.65
N LYS A 118 -13.47 6.91 -0.32
CA LYS A 118 -13.29 5.48 -0.08
C LYS A 118 -11.95 5.21 0.60
N LEU A 119 -10.90 5.89 0.14
CA LEU A 119 -9.57 5.78 0.72
C LEU A 119 -9.60 6.14 2.22
N GLU A 120 -10.16 7.29 2.55
CA GLU A 120 -10.21 7.74 3.94
C GLU A 120 -11.08 6.83 4.81
N GLU A 121 -12.22 6.41 4.31
CA GLU A 121 -13.10 5.49 5.03
C GLU A 121 -12.39 4.19 5.37
N LYS A 122 -11.64 3.64 4.41
CA LYS A 122 -10.92 2.38 4.63
C LYS A 122 -9.75 2.56 5.59
N ILE A 123 -9.04 3.67 5.51
CA ILE A 123 -7.97 3.96 6.48
C ILE A 123 -8.54 3.98 7.90
N LYS A 124 -9.63 4.70 8.11
CA LYS A 124 -10.28 4.77 9.43
C LYS A 124 -10.77 3.41 9.91
N GLN A 125 -11.29 2.62 9.00
CA GLN A 125 -11.82 1.29 9.34
C GLN A 125 -10.71 0.31 9.72
N LEU A 126 -9.58 0.37 9.03
CA LEU A 126 -8.52 -0.64 9.14
C LEU A 126 -7.37 -0.24 10.07
N MET A 127 -7.21 1.03 10.37
CA MET A 127 -6.19 1.45 11.32
C MET A 127 -6.60 1.10 12.77
#